data_f0aef2d3aaf9e0688705b6a90ffc8fdf
#
_entry.id   f0aef2d3aaf9e0688705b6a90ffc8fdf
#
_cell.length_a   1.000
_cell.length_b   1.000
_cell.length_c   1.000
_cell.angle_alpha   90.00
_cell.angle_beta   90.00
_cell.angle_gamma   90.00
#
_symmetry.space_group_name_H-M   'P 1'
#
loop_
_entity.id
_entity.type
_entity.pdbx_description
1 polymer ?
#
loop_
_entity_poly.entity_id
_entity_poly.type
_entity_poly.pdbx_seq_one_letter_code
_entity_poly.pdbx_strand_id
1 'polypeptide(L)'
;MRKTLIGVILTIVLCCSAAGADHEAAEDVAKYRQSIMKALSGHNGAIRLIVAGKAGDPDRLADHIAAIAGLAAEVNAVFPAGSNLEDDESLPAIWEDAEGFAEAVARFEEAAGALHGMADGDVQDIDAAHREMGKACKGCHEEFRVDD
;
A
#
# COMPACT_ATOMS: atom_id res chain seq x y z
N MET A 1 27.81 67.45 18.90
CA MET A 1 26.84 66.49 19.47
C MET A 1 26.24 65.71 18.31
N ARG A 2 26.75 64.49 18.02
CA ARG A 2 26.28 63.61 16.95
C ARG A 2 25.39 62.56 17.59
N LYS A 3 24.08 62.52 17.25
CA LYS A 3 23.15 61.47 17.71
C LYS A 3 23.19 60.32 16.70
N THR A 4 23.71 59.17 17.11
CA THR A 4 23.70 57.92 16.36
C THR A 4 22.35 57.26 16.58
N LEU A 5 21.54 57.13 15.52
CA LEU A 5 20.33 56.33 15.47
C LEU A 5 20.72 54.86 15.17
N ILE A 6 20.57 53.97 16.16
CA ILE A 6 20.71 52.53 16.00
C ILE A 6 19.37 52.00 15.46
N GLY A 7 19.34 51.65 14.20
CA GLY A 7 18.20 50.96 13.58
C GLY A 7 18.16 49.50 14.02
N VAL A 8 17.11 49.12 14.76
CA VAL A 8 16.81 47.71 15.07
C VAL A 8 16.18 47.08 13.82
N ILE A 9 16.92 46.26 13.12
CA ILE A 9 16.38 45.42 12.04
C ILE A 9 15.66 44.24 12.68
N LEU A 10 14.32 44.27 12.64
CA LEU A 10 13.47 43.15 13.08
C LEU A 10 13.50 42.05 12.01
N THR A 11 14.31 41.02 12.24
CA THR A 11 14.35 39.81 11.39
C THR A 11 13.12 38.99 11.73
N ILE A 12 12.06 39.08 10.91
CA ILE A 12 10.93 38.16 10.94
C ILE A 12 11.40 36.86 10.28
N VAL A 13 11.74 35.86 11.10
CA VAL A 13 12.02 34.50 10.63
C VAL A 13 10.70 33.86 10.21
N LEU A 14 10.54 33.68 8.90
CA LEU A 14 9.39 33.01 8.28
C LEU A 14 9.49 31.51 8.57
N CYS A 15 8.88 31.05 9.67
CA CYS A 15 8.86 29.64 10.10
C CYS A 15 7.65 28.83 9.57
N CYS A 16 7.08 29.20 8.39
CA CYS A 16 5.85 28.57 7.88
C CYS A 16 6.04 27.55 6.73
N SER A 17 7.28 27.22 6.33
CA SER A 17 7.48 26.43 5.09
C SER A 17 7.64 24.91 5.29
N ALA A 18 8.01 24.44 6.48
CA ALA A 18 8.29 23.02 6.69
C ALA A 18 7.01 22.15 6.78
N ALA A 19 6.02 22.58 7.56
CA ALA A 19 4.80 21.80 7.77
C ALA A 19 3.97 21.58 6.49
N GLY A 20 3.99 22.53 5.54
CA GLY A 20 3.30 22.37 4.26
C GLY A 20 3.98 21.38 3.34
N ALA A 21 5.32 21.34 3.33
CA ALA A 21 6.07 20.37 2.52
C ALA A 21 5.95 18.94 3.04
N ASP A 22 5.90 18.76 4.37
CA ASP A 22 5.71 17.47 5.00
C ASP A 22 4.31 16.90 4.71
N HIS A 23 3.29 17.75 4.68
CA HIS A 23 1.92 17.33 4.37
C HIS A 23 1.76 16.94 2.89
N GLU A 24 2.31 17.72 1.96
CA GLU A 24 2.28 17.42 0.52
C GLU A 24 3.01 16.08 0.23
N ALA A 25 4.15 15.83 0.89
CA ALA A 25 4.87 14.57 0.78
C ALA A 25 4.04 13.38 1.31
N ALA A 26 3.31 13.55 2.42
CA ALA A 26 2.43 12.52 2.97
C ALA A 26 1.25 12.20 2.02
N GLU A 27 0.65 13.23 1.39
CA GLU A 27 -0.40 13.04 0.38
C GLU A 27 0.09 12.25 -0.84
N ASP A 28 1.29 12.54 -1.33
CA ASP A 28 1.85 11.82 -2.49
C ASP A 28 2.16 10.37 -2.15
N VAL A 29 2.65 10.08 -0.93
CA VAL A 29 2.80 8.71 -0.43
C VAL A 29 1.45 7.99 -0.36
N ALA A 30 0.40 8.64 0.16
CA ALA A 30 -0.93 8.06 0.21
C ALA A 30 -1.50 7.76 -1.19
N LYS A 31 -1.33 8.67 -2.16
CA LYS A 31 -1.72 8.45 -3.56
C LYS A 31 -0.96 7.27 -4.19
N TYR A 32 0.34 7.15 -3.91
CA TYR A 32 1.14 6.03 -4.38
C TYR A 32 0.66 4.70 -3.76
N ARG A 33 0.47 4.65 -2.45
CA ARG A 33 -0.11 3.51 -1.72
C ARG A 33 -1.43 3.06 -2.32
N GLN A 34 -2.38 3.98 -2.53
CA GLN A 34 -3.67 3.69 -3.15
C GLN A 34 -3.51 3.13 -4.58
N SER A 35 -2.51 3.60 -5.33
CA SER A 35 -2.22 3.09 -6.68
C SER A 35 -1.73 1.66 -6.64
N ILE A 36 -0.85 1.30 -5.71
CA ILE A 36 -0.40 -0.08 -5.48
C ILE A 36 -1.58 -0.98 -5.10
N MET A 37 -2.43 -0.56 -4.15
CA MET A 37 -3.60 -1.33 -3.73
C MET A 37 -4.62 -1.53 -4.86
N LYS A 38 -4.85 -0.51 -5.70
CA LYS A 38 -5.71 -0.62 -6.89
C LYS A 38 -5.13 -1.58 -7.93
N ALA A 39 -3.81 -1.58 -8.14
CA ALA A 39 -3.14 -2.51 -9.04
C ALA A 39 -3.28 -3.96 -8.54
N LEU A 40 -2.99 -4.22 -7.26
CA LEU A 40 -3.20 -5.52 -6.62
C LEU A 40 -4.66 -5.99 -6.77
N SER A 41 -5.64 -5.14 -6.49
CA SER A 41 -7.07 -5.43 -6.63
C SER A 41 -7.44 -5.75 -8.09
N GLY A 42 -6.90 -5.00 -9.06
CA GLY A 42 -7.14 -5.23 -10.49
C GLY A 42 -6.64 -6.59 -10.96
N HIS A 43 -5.39 -6.95 -10.63
CA HIS A 43 -4.81 -8.25 -10.95
C HIS A 43 -5.53 -9.39 -10.24
N ASN A 44 -5.87 -9.24 -8.95
CA ASN A 44 -6.67 -10.20 -8.19
C ASN A 44 -8.03 -10.45 -8.85
N GLY A 45 -8.71 -9.40 -9.29
CA GLY A 45 -9.99 -9.51 -10.02
C GLY A 45 -9.85 -10.24 -11.35
N ALA A 46 -8.78 -9.99 -12.12
CA ALA A 46 -8.49 -10.66 -13.38
C ALA A 46 -8.25 -12.18 -13.16
N ILE A 47 -7.39 -12.56 -12.21
CA ILE A 47 -7.15 -13.96 -11.85
C ILE A 47 -8.47 -14.67 -11.54
N ARG A 48 -9.30 -14.06 -10.68
CA ARG A 48 -10.60 -14.63 -10.31
C ARG A 48 -11.52 -14.89 -11.51
N LEU A 49 -11.53 -13.99 -12.49
CA LEU A 49 -12.37 -14.17 -13.69
C LEU A 49 -11.83 -15.25 -14.63
N ILE A 50 -10.50 -15.32 -14.76
CA ILE A 50 -9.83 -16.33 -15.62
C ILE A 50 -10.00 -17.73 -15.02
N VAL A 51 -9.69 -17.93 -13.73
CA VAL A 51 -9.82 -19.27 -13.10
C VAL A 51 -11.27 -19.73 -13.01
N ALA A 52 -12.24 -18.80 -12.94
CA ALA A 52 -13.66 -19.12 -13.00
C ALA A 52 -14.17 -19.38 -14.43
N GLY A 53 -13.35 -19.26 -15.47
CA GLY A 53 -13.75 -19.39 -16.87
C GLY A 53 -14.79 -18.36 -17.34
N LYS A 54 -14.88 -17.21 -16.67
CA LYS A 54 -15.89 -16.19 -16.95
C LYS A 54 -15.43 -15.13 -17.95
N ALA A 55 -14.17 -14.77 -17.92
CA ALA A 55 -13.58 -13.78 -18.84
C ALA A 55 -12.05 -13.84 -18.77
N GLY A 56 -11.40 -13.23 -19.74
CA GLY A 56 -9.95 -13.13 -19.84
C GLY A 56 -9.34 -14.28 -20.65
N ASP A 57 -8.03 -14.16 -20.90
CA ASP A 57 -7.25 -15.14 -21.63
C ASP A 57 -6.46 -16.00 -20.60
N PRO A 58 -6.65 -17.34 -20.56
CA PRO A 58 -5.91 -18.22 -19.67
C PRO A 58 -4.39 -18.09 -19.81
N ASP A 59 -3.88 -17.82 -21.01
CA ASP A 59 -2.44 -17.65 -21.25
C ASP A 59 -1.85 -16.43 -20.56
N ARG A 60 -2.71 -15.50 -20.07
CA ARG A 60 -2.29 -14.31 -19.30
C ARG A 60 -2.33 -14.49 -17.79
N LEU A 61 -2.76 -15.66 -17.31
CA LEU A 61 -2.91 -15.93 -15.87
C LEU A 61 -1.58 -15.76 -15.11
N ALA A 62 -0.50 -16.33 -15.64
CA ALA A 62 0.83 -16.23 -15.05
C ALA A 62 1.33 -14.78 -14.94
N ASP A 63 1.02 -13.93 -15.93
CA ASP A 63 1.41 -12.51 -15.88
C ASP A 63 0.71 -11.75 -14.75
N HIS A 64 -0.59 -12.01 -14.54
CA HIS A 64 -1.33 -11.39 -13.42
C HIS A 64 -0.81 -11.88 -12.06
N ILE A 65 -0.47 -13.16 -11.95
CA ILE A 65 0.09 -13.75 -10.72
C ILE A 65 1.46 -13.12 -10.43
N ALA A 66 2.34 -13.04 -11.43
CA ALA A 66 3.67 -12.44 -11.30
C ALA A 66 3.60 -10.95 -10.89
N ALA A 67 2.63 -10.20 -11.45
CA ALA A 67 2.40 -8.81 -11.07
C ALA A 67 2.02 -8.67 -9.59
N ILE A 68 1.15 -9.52 -9.07
CA ILE A 68 0.81 -9.54 -7.64
C ILE A 68 2.04 -9.82 -6.80
N ALA A 69 2.83 -10.84 -7.14
CA ALA A 69 4.03 -11.19 -6.38
C ALA A 69 5.06 -10.05 -6.35
N GLY A 70 5.23 -9.35 -7.47
CA GLY A 70 6.10 -8.17 -7.54
C GLY A 70 5.62 -7.01 -6.67
N LEU A 71 4.32 -6.71 -6.69
CA LEU A 71 3.72 -5.64 -5.90
C LEU A 71 3.63 -5.99 -4.40
N ALA A 72 3.49 -7.25 -4.04
CA ALA A 72 3.42 -7.69 -2.65
C ALA A 72 4.66 -7.25 -1.86
N ALA A 73 5.84 -7.33 -2.46
CA ALA A 73 7.10 -6.93 -1.83
C ALA A 73 7.19 -5.41 -1.52
N GLU A 74 6.32 -4.59 -2.12
CA GLU A 74 6.29 -3.15 -1.86
C GLU A 74 5.33 -2.75 -0.73
N VAL A 75 4.41 -3.65 -0.32
CA VAL A 75 3.29 -3.29 0.57
C VAL A 75 3.78 -2.71 1.89
N ASN A 76 4.81 -3.28 2.52
CA ASN A 76 5.33 -2.74 3.77
C ASN A 76 5.95 -1.33 3.59
N ALA A 77 6.59 -1.09 2.46
CA ALA A 77 7.32 0.16 2.20
C ALA A 77 6.41 1.36 1.90
N VAL A 78 5.15 1.12 1.51
CA VAL A 78 4.21 2.21 1.16
C VAL A 78 3.46 2.78 2.38
N PHE A 79 3.83 2.37 3.61
CA PHE A 79 3.30 2.89 4.88
C PHE A 79 4.39 3.49 5.78
N PRO A 80 5.23 4.42 5.28
CA PRO A 80 6.26 5.04 6.11
C PRO A 80 5.66 5.84 7.26
N ALA A 81 6.43 6.03 8.34
CA ALA A 81 6.03 6.88 9.45
C ALA A 81 5.71 8.31 8.95
N GLY A 82 4.65 8.90 9.49
CA GLY A 82 4.20 10.24 9.11
C GLY A 82 3.34 10.30 7.85
N SER A 83 2.99 9.16 7.23
CA SER A 83 2.07 9.10 6.09
C SER A 83 0.62 8.78 6.48
N ASN A 84 0.27 8.90 7.76
CA ASN A 84 -1.10 8.80 8.25
C ASN A 84 -1.85 10.11 7.97
N LEU A 85 -2.92 10.04 7.17
CA LEU A 85 -3.79 11.17 6.85
C LEU A 85 -5.20 10.90 7.37
N GLU A 86 -5.90 11.94 7.84
CA GLU A 86 -7.27 11.80 8.41
C GLU A 86 -8.30 11.27 7.39
N ASP A 87 -8.11 11.62 6.11
CA ASP A 87 -9.04 11.26 5.02
C ASP A 87 -8.58 10.01 4.23
N ASP A 88 -7.61 9.24 4.74
CA ASP A 88 -7.13 8.01 4.11
C ASP A 88 -7.89 6.79 4.65
N GLU A 89 -8.02 5.75 3.82
CA GLU A 89 -8.62 4.46 4.22
C GLU A 89 -7.73 3.66 5.18
N SER A 90 -6.50 4.13 5.45
CA SER A 90 -5.53 3.48 6.33
C SER A 90 -5.83 3.81 7.79
N LEU A 91 -6.07 2.80 8.63
CA LEU A 91 -6.29 3.03 10.05
C LEU A 91 -4.99 3.42 10.78
N PRO A 92 -5.05 4.25 11.83
CA PRO A 92 -3.91 4.58 12.69
C PRO A 92 -3.19 3.36 13.26
N ALA A 93 -3.90 2.24 13.45
CA ALA A 93 -3.36 0.96 13.92
C ALA A 93 -2.14 0.49 13.13
N ILE A 94 -2.00 0.84 11.85
CA ILE A 94 -0.83 0.51 11.02
C ILE A 94 0.47 1.01 11.65
N TRP A 95 0.44 2.20 12.27
CA TRP A 95 1.61 2.84 12.89
C TRP A 95 1.67 2.66 14.40
N GLU A 96 0.53 2.39 15.04
CA GLU A 96 0.41 2.14 16.49
C GLU A 96 0.76 0.70 16.85
N ASP A 97 0.40 -0.28 15.99
CA ASP A 97 0.74 -1.70 16.09
C ASP A 97 1.58 -2.12 14.87
N ALA A 98 2.78 -1.56 14.76
CA ALA A 98 3.68 -1.82 13.65
C ALA A 98 4.12 -3.30 13.56
N GLU A 99 4.17 -4.03 14.67
CA GLU A 99 4.48 -5.47 14.70
C GLU A 99 3.34 -6.28 14.09
N GLY A 100 2.10 -6.08 14.54
CA GLY A 100 0.91 -6.73 14.00
C GLY A 100 0.70 -6.43 12.51
N PHE A 101 0.95 -5.16 12.10
CA PHE A 101 0.90 -4.79 10.69
C PHE A 101 1.96 -5.54 9.86
N ALA A 102 3.23 -5.58 10.33
CA ALA A 102 4.29 -6.30 9.64
C ALA A 102 3.99 -7.80 9.51
N GLU A 103 3.40 -8.43 10.54
CA GLU A 103 2.94 -9.82 10.47
C GLU A 103 1.82 -10.03 9.44
N ALA A 104 0.86 -9.10 9.35
CA ALA A 104 -0.21 -9.17 8.35
C ALA A 104 0.34 -9.04 6.93
N VAL A 105 1.29 -8.13 6.71
CA VAL A 105 2.00 -8.00 5.42
C VAL A 105 2.78 -9.26 5.09
N ALA A 106 3.53 -9.83 6.04
CA ALA A 106 4.29 -11.07 5.83
C ALA A 106 3.38 -12.24 5.43
N ARG A 107 2.20 -12.38 6.05
CA ARG A 107 1.21 -13.39 5.64
C ARG A 107 0.72 -13.19 4.20
N PHE A 108 0.53 -11.95 3.79
CA PHE A 108 0.16 -11.64 2.40
C PHE A 108 1.30 -11.95 1.42
N GLU A 109 2.53 -11.55 1.73
CA GLU A 109 3.71 -11.82 0.91
C GLU A 109 3.94 -13.33 0.74
N GLU A 110 3.81 -14.12 1.81
CA GLU A 110 3.91 -15.58 1.77
C GLU A 110 2.84 -16.20 0.86
N ALA A 111 1.58 -15.78 1.00
CA ALA A 111 0.48 -16.28 0.19
C ALA A 111 0.61 -15.88 -1.29
N ALA A 112 1.06 -14.65 -1.57
CA ALA A 112 1.36 -14.20 -2.94
C ALA A 112 2.53 -15.00 -3.56
N GLY A 113 3.56 -15.27 -2.77
CA GLY A 113 4.68 -16.12 -3.18
C GLY A 113 4.26 -17.57 -3.46
N ALA A 114 3.39 -18.14 -2.63
CA ALA A 114 2.82 -19.47 -2.84
C ALA A 114 1.98 -19.54 -4.12
N LEU A 115 1.14 -18.53 -4.37
CA LEU A 115 0.39 -18.40 -5.62
C LEU A 115 1.33 -18.30 -6.83
N HIS A 116 2.40 -17.50 -6.72
CA HIS A 116 3.39 -17.36 -7.78
C HIS A 116 4.12 -18.69 -8.07
N GLY A 117 4.42 -19.47 -7.03
CA GLY A 117 4.99 -20.80 -7.18
C GLY A 117 4.08 -21.81 -7.90
N MET A 118 2.78 -21.53 -7.99
CA MET A 118 1.78 -22.35 -8.69
C MET A 118 1.43 -21.85 -10.10
N ALA A 119 2.07 -20.75 -10.58
CA ALA A 119 1.65 -20.06 -11.80
C ALA A 119 1.62 -20.91 -13.07
N ASP A 120 2.45 -21.97 -13.13
CA ASP A 120 2.51 -22.95 -14.24
C ASP A 120 1.75 -24.24 -13.91
N GLY A 121 1.00 -24.29 -12.80
CA GLY A 121 0.26 -25.45 -12.32
C GLY A 121 -1.13 -25.59 -12.92
N ASP A 122 -1.86 -26.61 -12.42
CA ASP A 122 -3.26 -26.80 -12.80
C ASP A 122 -4.14 -25.67 -12.26
N VAL A 123 -5.18 -25.30 -13.01
CA VAL A 123 -6.09 -24.20 -12.66
C VAL A 123 -6.76 -24.39 -11.31
N GLN A 124 -6.99 -25.62 -10.86
CA GLN A 124 -7.55 -25.92 -9.53
C GLN A 124 -6.57 -25.58 -8.40
N ASP A 125 -5.28 -25.83 -8.59
CA ASP A 125 -4.23 -25.52 -7.62
C ASP A 125 -4.02 -24.00 -7.54
N ILE A 126 -4.01 -23.34 -8.70
CA ILE A 126 -3.97 -21.86 -8.78
C ILE A 126 -5.18 -21.26 -8.06
N ASP A 127 -6.39 -21.76 -8.30
CA ASP A 127 -7.61 -21.26 -7.65
C ASP A 127 -7.56 -21.47 -6.12
N ALA A 128 -7.02 -22.61 -5.65
CA ALA A 128 -6.84 -22.85 -4.23
C ALA A 128 -5.85 -21.85 -3.59
N ALA A 129 -4.67 -21.68 -4.20
CA ALA A 129 -3.66 -20.73 -3.73
C ALA A 129 -4.17 -19.26 -3.79
N HIS A 130 -4.92 -18.91 -4.84
CA HIS A 130 -5.53 -17.59 -4.98
C HIS A 130 -6.56 -17.30 -3.87
N ARG A 131 -7.35 -18.30 -3.46
CA ARG A 131 -8.26 -18.15 -2.31
C ARG A 131 -7.53 -17.93 -1.00
N GLU A 132 -6.40 -18.62 -0.76
CA GLU A 132 -5.59 -18.39 0.44
C GLU A 132 -4.99 -16.97 0.47
N MET A 133 -4.47 -16.50 -0.66
CA MET A 133 -4.02 -15.12 -0.78
C MET A 133 -5.17 -14.12 -0.51
N GLY A 134 -6.37 -14.39 -1.01
CA GLY A 134 -7.56 -13.58 -0.73
C GLY A 134 -7.91 -13.50 0.76
N LYS A 135 -7.71 -14.58 1.53
CA LYS A 135 -7.88 -14.57 2.99
C LYS A 135 -6.85 -13.68 3.69
N ALA A 136 -5.60 -13.70 3.23
CA ALA A 136 -4.56 -12.83 3.77
C ALA A 136 -4.88 -11.34 3.50
N CYS A 137 -5.33 -11.00 2.28
CA CYS A 137 -5.80 -9.65 1.95
C CYS A 137 -6.93 -9.21 2.90
N LYS A 138 -7.94 -10.07 3.08
CA LYS A 138 -9.09 -9.78 3.92
C LYS A 138 -8.68 -9.57 5.37
N GLY A 139 -7.86 -10.46 5.95
CA GLY A 139 -7.44 -10.38 7.34
C GLY A 139 -6.65 -9.09 7.64
N CYS A 140 -5.75 -8.67 6.72
CA CYS A 140 -5.05 -7.40 6.87
C CYS A 140 -6.04 -6.21 6.81
N HIS A 141 -6.98 -6.21 5.87
CA HIS A 141 -7.96 -5.12 5.71
C HIS A 141 -8.92 -5.01 6.92
N GLU A 142 -9.32 -6.12 7.53
CA GLU A 142 -10.19 -6.12 8.72
C GLU A 142 -9.54 -5.43 9.94
N GLU A 143 -8.22 -5.44 10.03
CA GLU A 143 -7.48 -4.86 11.16
C GLU A 143 -6.92 -3.46 10.89
N PHE A 144 -6.58 -3.16 9.62
CA PHE A 144 -5.75 -2.01 9.26
C PHE A 144 -6.37 -1.07 8.23
N ARG A 145 -7.61 -1.34 7.77
CA ARG A 145 -8.34 -0.50 6.81
C ARG A 145 -9.70 -0.11 7.34
N VAL A 146 -10.16 1.11 7.01
CA VAL A 146 -11.53 1.55 7.29
C VAL A 146 -12.53 0.63 6.55
N ASP A 147 -13.55 0.16 7.24
CA ASP A 147 -14.65 -0.61 6.64
C ASP A 147 -15.48 0.29 5.70
N ASP A 148 -15.80 -0.21 4.50
CA ASP A 148 -16.68 0.44 3.52
C ASP A 148 -18.16 0.32 3.92
#